data_6806ccb5be34f13b693da5f3ccaae504
#
_entry.id   6806ccb5be34f13b693da5f3ccaae504
#
_cell.length_a   1.000
_cell.length_b   1.000
_cell.length_c   1.000
_cell.angle_alpha   90.00
_cell.angle_beta   90.00
_cell.angle_gamma   90.00
#
_symmetry.space_group_name_H-M   'P 1'
#
loop_
_entity.id
_entity.type
_entity.pdbx_description
1 polymer ?
#
loop_
_entity_poly.entity_id
_entity_poly.type
_entity_poly.pdbx_seq_one_letter_code
_entity_poly.pdbx_strand_id
1 'polypeptide(L)'
;MRCSFCAYGAPDERVAHLGQKIGQVSLPRQTYTRMQETLRAVLAECDIRHLYLVGGSLPDWRQEGRRYIEMARQVQAVNHWRIPLSCGSGALPDDILQELHVERLVDSVCFNLEIWSEPLFAKICPGKHHFVGYNRWIGALEQAVKLWGSGHVYTAMVAGIELEPEHGMSWEQAVALALEGAEALCSRGIIPIYSLYWPVGGRDHPDYLNRLHQYFETLNLGCHAIRRKYNLHIWEGFMCHRCAAMQLECDIDRFAGNGGLI
;
A
#
# COMPACT_ATOMS: atom_id res chain seq x y z
N MET A 1 -12.85 -5.92 5.87
CA MET A 1 -12.14 -5.88 7.16
C MET A 1 -12.18 -4.45 7.67
N ARG A 2 -12.18 -4.24 8.96
CA ARG A 2 -12.23 -2.88 9.55
C ARG A 2 -10.86 -2.50 10.05
N CYS A 3 -10.33 -1.36 9.58
CA CYS A 3 -9.14 -0.71 10.12
C CYS A 3 -9.58 0.65 10.70
N SER A 4 -9.03 1.05 11.84
CA SER A 4 -9.49 2.24 12.57
C SER A 4 -9.33 3.56 11.80
N PHE A 5 -8.36 3.61 10.89
CA PHE A 5 -8.05 4.77 10.05
C PHE A 5 -8.80 4.80 8.72
N CYS A 6 -9.42 3.69 8.33
CA CYS A 6 -9.98 3.55 6.98
C CYS A 6 -11.40 4.11 6.92
N ALA A 7 -11.63 5.09 6.07
CA ALA A 7 -12.95 5.69 5.86
C ALA A 7 -14.03 4.67 5.46
N TYR A 8 -13.65 3.58 4.77
CA TYR A 8 -14.56 2.48 4.42
C TYR A 8 -14.83 1.51 5.57
N GLY A 9 -13.98 1.50 6.59
CA GLY A 9 -14.08 0.66 7.77
C GLY A 9 -14.56 1.39 9.02
N ALA A 10 -14.46 2.71 9.03
CA ALA A 10 -14.86 3.54 10.16
C ALA A 10 -16.38 3.55 10.35
N PRO A 11 -16.86 3.66 11.58
CA PRO A 11 -18.30 3.78 11.88
C PRO A 11 -18.86 5.18 11.56
N ASP A 12 -18.13 6.02 10.86
CA ASP A 12 -18.60 7.36 10.48
C ASP A 12 -19.74 7.25 9.47
N GLU A 13 -20.92 7.70 9.86
CA GLU A 13 -22.14 7.65 9.05
C GLU A 13 -21.98 8.35 7.69
N ARG A 14 -21.11 9.38 7.60
CA ARG A 14 -20.86 10.14 6.37
C ARG A 14 -20.24 9.28 5.26
N VAL A 15 -19.51 8.23 5.60
CA VAL A 15 -18.83 7.35 4.65
C VAL A 15 -19.29 5.89 4.74
N ALA A 16 -20.11 5.55 5.73
CA ALA A 16 -20.63 4.19 5.92
C ALA A 16 -21.40 3.68 4.69
N HIS A 17 -22.12 4.55 4.00
CA HIS A 17 -22.83 4.21 2.77
C HIS A 17 -21.90 3.84 1.61
N LEU A 18 -20.69 4.40 1.55
CA LEU A 18 -19.67 4.04 0.57
C LEU A 18 -19.11 2.65 0.86
N GLY A 19 -18.80 2.36 2.13
CA GLY A 19 -18.34 1.06 2.59
C GLY A 19 -19.37 -0.06 2.33
N GLN A 20 -20.64 0.21 2.57
CA GLN A 20 -21.73 -0.74 2.26
C GLN A 20 -21.83 -1.04 0.77
N LYS A 21 -21.72 -0.04 -0.10
CA LYS A 21 -21.75 -0.23 -1.55
C LYS A 21 -20.54 -1.03 -2.07
N ILE A 22 -19.36 -0.77 -1.55
CA ILE A 22 -18.12 -1.44 -1.95
C ILE A 22 -18.08 -2.88 -1.44
N GLY A 23 -18.54 -3.15 -0.22
CA GLY A 23 -18.57 -4.49 0.37
C GLY A 23 -19.53 -5.47 -0.32
N GLN A 24 -20.50 -4.98 -1.06
CA GLN A 24 -21.52 -5.79 -1.76
C GLN A 24 -21.18 -6.15 -3.21
N VAL A 25 -20.05 -5.68 -3.74
CA VAL A 25 -19.77 -5.79 -5.18
C VAL A 25 -19.21 -7.16 -5.54
N SER A 26 -20.11 -8.10 -5.87
CA SER A 26 -19.84 -9.00 -7.00
C SER A 26 -20.00 -8.16 -8.27
N LEU A 27 -18.90 -7.93 -9.00
CA LEU A 27 -18.97 -7.13 -10.22
C LEU A 27 -19.74 -7.92 -11.30
N PRO A 28 -20.93 -7.49 -11.73
CA PRO A 28 -21.62 -8.16 -12.82
C PRO A 28 -20.80 -8.03 -14.13
N ARG A 29 -20.96 -8.95 -15.07
CA ARG A 29 -20.26 -8.92 -16.38
C ARG A 29 -20.33 -7.56 -17.07
N GLN A 30 -21.46 -6.87 -16.98
CA GLN A 30 -21.63 -5.50 -17.51
C GLN A 30 -20.64 -4.48 -16.92
N THR A 31 -20.17 -4.70 -15.67
CA THR A 31 -19.18 -3.82 -15.03
C THR A 31 -17.82 -3.99 -15.69
N TYR A 32 -17.42 -5.21 -16.04
CA TYR A 32 -16.16 -5.45 -16.74
C TYR A 32 -16.16 -4.85 -18.14
N THR A 33 -17.25 -4.98 -18.89
CA THR A 33 -17.40 -4.35 -20.20
C THR A 33 -17.23 -2.83 -20.09
N ARG A 34 -17.94 -2.19 -19.19
CA ARG A 34 -17.80 -0.75 -18.94
C ARG A 34 -16.38 -0.34 -18.49
N MET A 35 -15.78 -1.12 -17.63
CA MET A 35 -14.39 -0.90 -17.19
C MET A 35 -13.43 -0.94 -18.39
N GLN A 36 -13.56 -1.94 -19.26
CA GLN A 36 -12.73 -2.06 -20.45
C GLN A 36 -12.95 -0.92 -21.45
N GLU A 37 -14.21 -0.52 -21.68
CA GLU A 37 -14.56 0.62 -22.56
C GLU A 37 -13.94 1.91 -22.02
N THR A 38 -14.14 2.17 -20.72
CA THR A 38 -13.55 3.35 -20.06
C THR A 38 -12.03 3.33 -20.12
N LEU A 39 -11.41 2.17 -19.83
CA LEU A 39 -9.96 2.04 -19.84
C LEU A 39 -9.39 2.26 -21.26
N ARG A 40 -10.02 1.70 -22.30
CA ARG A 40 -9.61 1.96 -23.71
C ARG A 40 -9.65 3.46 -24.03
N ALA A 41 -10.72 4.15 -23.65
CA ALA A 41 -10.85 5.58 -23.90
C ALA A 41 -9.75 6.37 -23.16
N VAL A 42 -9.55 6.10 -21.88
CA VAL A 42 -8.52 6.77 -21.06
C VAL A 42 -7.11 6.51 -21.61
N LEU A 43 -6.80 5.26 -21.98
CA LEU A 43 -5.49 4.91 -22.53
C LEU A 43 -5.23 5.52 -23.92
N ALA A 44 -6.28 5.80 -24.69
CA ALA A 44 -6.16 6.45 -25.99
C ALA A 44 -5.98 7.98 -25.88
N GLU A 45 -6.51 8.60 -24.84
CA GLU A 45 -6.61 10.07 -24.72
C GLU A 45 -5.63 10.65 -23.70
N CYS A 46 -5.10 9.84 -22.77
CA CYS A 46 -4.28 10.30 -21.66
C CYS A 46 -2.89 9.65 -21.64
N ASP A 47 -1.88 10.40 -21.23
CA ASP A 47 -0.51 9.87 -20.95
C ASP A 47 -0.52 9.09 -19.63
N ILE A 48 -1.00 7.87 -19.66
CA ILE A 48 -1.03 6.95 -18.51
C ILE A 48 0.25 6.15 -18.49
N ARG A 49 0.96 6.18 -17.38
CA ARG A 49 2.25 5.48 -17.20
C ARG A 49 2.20 4.34 -16.20
N HIS A 50 1.11 4.21 -15.45
CA HIS A 50 0.93 3.15 -14.47
C HIS A 50 -0.56 2.90 -14.21
N LEU A 51 -0.94 1.66 -14.12
CA LEU A 51 -2.25 1.20 -13.71
C LEU A 51 -2.15 0.54 -12.34
N TYR A 52 -3.13 0.77 -11.49
CA TYR A 52 -3.13 0.21 -10.14
C TYR A 52 -4.50 -0.36 -9.78
N LEU A 53 -4.55 -1.68 -9.62
CA LEU A 53 -5.72 -2.36 -9.06
C LEU A 53 -5.67 -2.24 -7.54
N VAL A 54 -6.63 -1.57 -6.95
CA VAL A 54 -6.70 -1.35 -5.52
C VAL A 54 -8.12 -1.54 -5.00
N GLY A 55 -8.25 -2.06 -3.78
CA GLY A 55 -9.55 -2.24 -3.13
C GLY A 55 -9.41 -2.53 -1.63
N GLY A 56 -10.54 -2.69 -0.96
CA GLY A 56 -10.57 -3.10 0.43
C GLY A 56 -10.34 -4.59 0.60
N SER A 57 -9.68 -4.99 1.68
CA SER A 57 -9.45 -6.40 2.01
C SER A 57 -10.73 -7.10 2.47
N LEU A 58 -10.96 -8.30 1.97
CA LEU A 58 -12.10 -9.15 2.34
C LEU A 58 -11.75 -10.12 3.47
N PRO A 59 -12.74 -10.55 4.28
CA PRO A 59 -12.56 -11.64 5.23
C PRO A 59 -12.12 -12.95 4.55
N ASP A 60 -12.73 -13.27 3.40
CA ASP A 60 -12.28 -14.34 2.52
C ASP A 60 -11.19 -13.80 1.57
N TRP A 61 -9.95 -13.89 2.02
CA TRP A 61 -8.76 -13.45 1.27
C TRP A 61 -8.48 -14.28 0.02
N ARG A 62 -8.98 -15.53 -0.06
CA ARG A 62 -8.93 -16.33 -1.28
C ARG A 62 -9.91 -15.80 -2.33
N GLN A 63 -11.14 -15.47 -1.92
CA GLN A 63 -12.11 -14.82 -2.80
C GLN A 63 -11.60 -13.44 -3.26
N GLU A 64 -10.93 -12.70 -2.40
CA GLU A 64 -10.25 -11.46 -2.74
C GLU A 64 -9.26 -11.69 -3.88
N GLY A 65 -8.37 -12.67 -3.73
CA GLY A 65 -7.37 -13.01 -4.74
C GLY A 65 -7.99 -13.39 -6.09
N ARG A 66 -9.03 -14.22 -6.09
CA ARG A 66 -9.75 -14.57 -7.33
C ARG A 66 -10.33 -13.37 -8.06
N ARG A 67 -10.82 -12.37 -7.31
CA ARG A 67 -11.28 -11.10 -7.90
C ARG A 67 -10.15 -10.31 -8.54
N TYR A 68 -8.98 -10.25 -7.90
CA TYR A 68 -7.82 -9.55 -8.47
C TYR A 68 -7.32 -10.23 -9.74
N ILE A 69 -7.27 -11.57 -9.78
CA ILE A 69 -6.94 -12.32 -11.00
C ILE A 69 -7.90 -11.95 -12.13
N GLU A 70 -9.20 -12.03 -11.86
CA GLU A 70 -10.22 -11.71 -12.90
C GLU A 70 -10.12 -10.26 -13.37
N MET A 71 -9.99 -9.30 -12.45
CA MET A 71 -9.82 -7.89 -12.79
C MET A 71 -8.54 -7.65 -13.61
N ALA A 72 -7.43 -8.27 -13.22
CA ALA A 72 -6.16 -8.14 -13.92
C ALA A 72 -6.26 -8.70 -15.35
N ARG A 73 -6.91 -9.86 -15.55
CA ARG A 73 -7.19 -10.41 -16.88
C ARG A 73 -8.01 -9.44 -17.75
N GLN A 74 -9.03 -8.83 -17.15
CA GLN A 74 -9.87 -7.86 -17.87
C GLN A 74 -9.09 -6.59 -18.24
N VAL A 75 -8.18 -6.12 -17.38
CA VAL A 75 -7.29 -5.00 -17.69
C VAL A 75 -6.31 -5.38 -18.80
N GLN A 76 -5.63 -6.52 -18.67
CA GLN A 76 -4.64 -6.97 -19.66
C GLN A 76 -5.26 -7.20 -21.06
N ALA A 77 -6.52 -7.61 -21.11
CA ALA A 77 -7.24 -7.77 -22.39
C ALA A 77 -7.37 -6.47 -23.20
N VAL A 78 -7.19 -5.31 -22.58
CA VAL A 78 -7.27 -3.98 -23.24
C VAL A 78 -5.99 -3.15 -23.09
N ASN A 79 -5.02 -3.61 -22.33
CA ASN A 79 -3.75 -2.94 -22.10
C ASN A 79 -2.73 -3.22 -23.25
N HIS A 80 -3.07 -2.82 -24.45
CA HIS A 80 -2.23 -3.07 -25.64
C HIS A 80 -0.90 -2.29 -25.61
N TRP A 81 -0.85 -1.19 -24.87
CA TRP A 81 0.37 -0.38 -24.69
C TRP A 81 1.34 -0.95 -23.65
N ARG A 82 0.99 -2.06 -23.01
CA ARG A 82 1.76 -2.71 -21.95
C ARG A 82 2.16 -1.75 -20.82
N ILE A 83 1.21 -0.90 -20.45
CA ILE A 83 1.40 0.00 -19.31
C ILE A 83 1.54 -0.85 -18.05
N PRO A 84 2.54 -0.57 -17.19
CA PRO A 84 2.76 -1.30 -15.94
C PRO A 84 1.49 -1.39 -15.09
N LEU A 85 1.18 -2.60 -14.63
CA LEU A 85 0.01 -2.87 -13.78
C LEU A 85 0.45 -3.39 -12.42
N SER A 86 0.06 -2.71 -11.36
CA SER A 86 0.29 -3.14 -9.98
C SER A 86 -0.99 -3.62 -9.30
N CYS A 87 -0.85 -4.56 -8.38
CA CYS A 87 -1.94 -5.08 -7.55
C CYS A 87 -1.76 -4.65 -6.09
N GLY A 88 -2.67 -3.79 -5.60
CA GLY A 88 -2.76 -3.40 -4.18
C GLY A 88 -3.89 -4.14 -3.49
N SER A 89 -3.56 -5.18 -2.76
CA SER A 89 -4.51 -6.09 -2.13
C SER A 89 -4.18 -6.36 -0.66
N GLY A 90 -4.96 -7.22 -0.03
CA GLY A 90 -4.55 -7.94 1.18
C GLY A 90 -3.44 -8.95 0.89
N ALA A 91 -2.98 -9.63 1.93
CA ALA A 91 -2.06 -10.77 1.77
C ALA A 91 -2.77 -11.89 1.03
N LEU A 92 -2.33 -12.20 -0.17
CA LEU A 92 -2.94 -13.24 -1.02
C LEU A 92 -2.35 -14.63 -0.73
N PRO A 93 -3.11 -15.72 -0.97
CA PRO A 93 -2.60 -17.09 -0.89
C PRO A 93 -1.51 -17.36 -1.93
N ASP A 94 -0.61 -18.30 -1.63
CA ASP A 94 0.54 -18.63 -2.48
C ASP A 94 0.12 -19.09 -3.89
N ASP A 95 -0.94 -19.88 -4.01
CA ASP A 95 -1.46 -20.33 -5.31
C ASP A 95 -2.02 -19.17 -6.15
N ILE A 96 -2.63 -18.18 -5.51
CA ILE A 96 -3.08 -16.94 -6.16
C ILE A 96 -1.89 -16.09 -6.60
N LEU A 97 -0.87 -15.96 -5.76
CA LEU A 97 0.37 -15.26 -6.13
C LEU A 97 1.04 -15.92 -7.31
N GLN A 98 1.13 -17.24 -7.28
CA GLN A 98 1.69 -18.04 -8.39
C GLN A 98 0.92 -17.81 -9.70
N GLU A 99 -0.42 -17.82 -9.66
CA GLU A 99 -1.27 -17.60 -10.84
C GLU A 99 -1.07 -16.20 -11.41
N LEU A 100 -1.08 -15.16 -10.56
CA LEU A 100 -0.82 -13.77 -10.96
C LEU A 100 0.55 -13.61 -11.64
N HIS A 101 1.57 -14.29 -11.11
CA HIS A 101 2.93 -14.22 -11.64
C HIS A 101 3.10 -15.01 -12.94
N VAL A 102 2.68 -16.27 -12.97
CA VAL A 102 2.85 -17.17 -14.13
C VAL A 102 2.10 -16.65 -15.35
N GLU A 103 0.88 -16.15 -15.17
CA GLU A 103 0.11 -15.53 -16.24
C GLU A 103 0.56 -14.09 -16.57
N ARG A 104 1.55 -13.55 -15.85
CA ARG A 104 2.06 -12.17 -16.01
C ARG A 104 0.95 -11.13 -15.97
N LEU A 105 0.02 -11.33 -15.03
CA LEU A 105 -1.15 -10.46 -14.91
C LEU A 105 -0.82 -9.11 -14.30
N VAL A 106 0.20 -9.06 -13.42
CA VAL A 106 0.67 -7.83 -12.78
C VAL A 106 2.21 -7.80 -12.73
N ASP A 107 2.75 -6.60 -12.78
CA ASP A 107 4.20 -6.36 -12.80
C ASP A 107 4.77 -6.13 -11.41
N SER A 108 3.94 -5.72 -10.47
CA SER A 108 4.30 -5.54 -9.06
C SER A 108 3.11 -5.72 -8.13
N VAL A 109 3.40 -5.93 -6.84
CA VAL A 109 2.37 -6.13 -5.82
C VAL A 109 2.62 -5.25 -4.59
N CYS A 110 1.53 -4.84 -3.93
CA CYS A 110 1.56 -4.06 -2.71
C CYS A 110 0.53 -4.62 -1.72
N PHE A 111 0.98 -5.31 -0.67
CA PHE A 111 0.10 -5.85 0.36
C PHE A 111 0.20 -5.01 1.62
N ASN A 112 -0.80 -4.18 1.87
CA ASN A 112 -0.78 -3.16 2.90
C ASN A 112 -0.74 -3.76 4.31
N LEU A 113 0.46 -3.83 4.93
CA LEU A 113 0.64 -4.25 6.32
C LEU A 113 0.14 -3.20 7.31
N GLU A 114 0.17 -1.93 6.91
CA GLU A 114 -0.30 -0.75 7.65
C GLU A 114 0.57 -0.34 8.82
N ILE A 115 1.05 -1.25 9.67
CA ILE A 115 1.89 -0.94 10.82
C ILE A 115 2.81 -2.11 11.19
N TRP A 116 4.01 -1.81 11.64
CA TRP A 116 5.03 -2.82 11.93
C TRP A 116 4.80 -3.57 13.26
N SER A 117 4.20 -3.04 14.24
CA SER A 117 3.98 -3.72 15.52
C SER A 117 2.78 -4.66 15.48
N GLU A 118 2.96 -5.96 15.76
CA GLU A 118 1.86 -6.91 15.82
C GLU A 118 0.77 -6.52 16.85
N PRO A 119 1.11 -6.08 18.08
CA PRO A 119 0.09 -5.59 19.02
C PRO A 119 -0.70 -4.39 18.49
N LEU A 120 -0.03 -3.43 17.86
CA LEU A 120 -0.71 -2.29 17.23
C LEU A 120 -1.49 -2.71 16.00
N PHE A 121 -0.95 -3.63 15.18
CA PHE A 121 -1.67 -4.20 14.05
C PHE A 121 -2.99 -4.86 14.47
N ALA A 122 -2.96 -5.64 15.56
CA ALA A 122 -4.17 -6.26 16.11
C ALA A 122 -5.21 -5.20 16.57
N LYS A 123 -4.75 -4.10 17.16
CA LYS A 123 -5.60 -3.02 17.65
C LYS A 123 -6.15 -2.15 16.51
N ILE A 124 -5.29 -1.76 15.56
CA ILE A 124 -5.60 -0.82 14.48
C ILE A 124 -6.30 -1.53 13.32
N CYS A 125 -5.90 -2.76 13.01
CA CYS A 125 -6.40 -3.57 11.90
C CYS A 125 -7.02 -4.89 12.37
N PRO A 126 -8.02 -4.89 13.28
CA PRO A 126 -8.51 -6.11 13.93
C PRO A 126 -9.03 -7.15 12.93
N GLY A 127 -9.65 -6.74 11.84
CA GLY A 127 -10.10 -7.66 10.81
C GLY A 127 -8.95 -8.31 10.04
N LYS A 128 -7.90 -7.58 9.70
CA LYS A 128 -6.71 -8.15 9.07
C LYS A 128 -6.01 -9.14 9.99
N HIS A 129 -5.89 -8.78 11.27
CA HIS A 129 -5.30 -9.65 12.27
C HIS A 129 -6.12 -10.94 12.48
N HIS A 130 -7.45 -10.83 12.60
CA HIS A 130 -8.34 -11.98 12.87
C HIS A 130 -8.43 -12.94 11.67
N PHE A 131 -8.64 -12.43 10.45
CA PHE A 131 -8.94 -13.28 9.28
C PHE A 131 -7.68 -13.77 8.56
N VAL A 132 -6.57 -13.04 8.64
CA VAL A 132 -5.32 -13.39 7.96
C VAL A 132 -4.19 -13.66 8.94
N GLY A 133 -3.95 -12.73 9.87
CA GLY A 133 -2.85 -12.79 10.84
C GLY A 133 -1.60 -12.05 10.36
N TYR A 134 -0.89 -11.46 11.34
CA TYR A 134 0.30 -10.63 11.09
C TYR A 134 1.43 -11.38 10.38
N ASN A 135 1.81 -12.55 10.91
CA ASN A 135 2.92 -13.34 10.36
C ASN A 135 2.62 -13.87 8.95
N ARG A 136 1.36 -14.19 8.66
CA ARG A 136 0.96 -14.60 7.31
C ARG A 136 1.04 -13.43 6.33
N TRP A 137 0.76 -12.20 6.79
CA TRP A 137 0.91 -11.01 5.96
C TRP A 137 2.35 -10.82 5.52
N ILE A 138 3.29 -10.94 6.47
CA ILE A 138 4.72 -10.88 6.17
C ILE A 138 5.15 -12.04 5.27
N GLY A 139 4.70 -13.27 5.54
CA GLY A 139 4.99 -14.43 4.71
C GLY A 139 4.51 -14.28 3.25
N ALA A 140 3.34 -13.66 3.03
CA ALA A 140 2.86 -13.38 1.68
C ALA A 140 3.73 -12.35 0.94
N LEU A 141 4.24 -11.33 1.63
CA LEU A 141 5.20 -10.37 1.07
C LEU A 141 6.52 -11.05 0.72
N GLU A 142 7.06 -11.91 1.59
CA GLU A 142 8.28 -12.68 1.33
C GLU A 142 8.11 -13.66 0.15
N GLN A 143 6.94 -14.29 0.05
CA GLN A 143 6.63 -15.15 -1.10
C GLN A 143 6.53 -14.34 -2.40
N ALA A 144 5.95 -13.14 -2.33
CA ALA A 144 5.92 -12.24 -3.47
C ALA A 144 7.33 -11.83 -3.93
N VAL A 145 8.27 -11.57 -3.02
CA VAL A 145 9.67 -11.27 -3.39
C VAL A 145 10.32 -12.43 -4.13
N LYS A 146 10.02 -13.69 -3.76
CA LYS A 146 10.53 -14.86 -4.50
C LYS A 146 10.01 -14.94 -5.93
N LEU A 147 8.81 -14.43 -6.19
CA LEU A 147 8.17 -14.46 -7.50
C LEU A 147 8.54 -13.24 -8.36
N TRP A 148 8.41 -12.03 -7.85
CA TRP A 148 8.62 -10.78 -8.60
C TRP A 148 10.01 -10.20 -8.45
N GLY A 149 10.78 -10.62 -7.45
CA GLY A 149 12.08 -10.05 -7.12
C GLY A 149 12.00 -8.77 -6.27
N SER A 150 13.15 -8.39 -5.72
CA SER A 150 13.31 -7.13 -4.98
C SER A 150 13.02 -5.93 -5.89
N GLY A 151 12.40 -4.88 -5.33
CA GLY A 151 12.03 -3.68 -6.08
C GLY A 151 10.63 -3.73 -6.71
N HIS A 152 9.98 -4.90 -6.75
CA HIS A 152 8.63 -5.09 -7.28
C HIS A 152 7.58 -5.41 -6.20
N VAL A 153 7.99 -5.54 -4.95
CA VAL A 153 7.13 -5.87 -3.82
C VAL A 153 7.10 -4.74 -2.83
N TYR A 154 5.91 -4.24 -2.58
CA TYR A 154 5.66 -3.08 -1.73
C TYR A 154 4.69 -3.42 -0.61
N THR A 155 4.74 -2.62 0.46
CA THR A 155 3.72 -2.63 1.51
C THR A 155 3.39 -1.21 1.93
N ALA A 156 2.12 -0.83 1.89
CA ALA A 156 1.71 0.47 2.41
C ALA A 156 1.64 0.41 3.95
N MET A 157 2.14 1.47 4.55
CA MET A 157 2.21 1.70 5.98
C MET A 157 1.53 3.04 6.30
N VAL A 158 0.87 3.12 7.44
CA VAL A 158 0.17 4.34 7.89
C VAL A 158 1.07 5.10 8.86
N ALA A 159 1.77 6.10 8.35
CA ALA A 159 2.76 6.87 9.11
C ALA A 159 2.12 7.86 10.08
N GLY A 160 2.43 7.75 11.35
CA GLY A 160 2.00 8.67 12.40
C GLY A 160 0.71 8.29 13.13
N ILE A 161 0.09 7.15 12.78
CA ILE A 161 -1.05 6.63 13.56
C ILE A 161 -0.63 6.25 14.98
N GLU A 162 0.64 5.91 15.18
CA GLU A 162 1.27 5.62 16.48
C GLU A 162 1.24 6.82 17.42
N LEU A 163 1.14 8.03 16.88
CA LEU A 163 1.10 9.28 17.64
C LEU A 163 -0.26 9.56 18.28
N GLU A 164 -1.28 8.74 17.97
CA GLU A 164 -2.58 8.87 18.61
C GLU A 164 -2.43 8.68 20.14
N PRO A 165 -3.05 9.54 20.96
CA PRO A 165 -2.88 9.53 22.41
C PRO A 165 -3.15 8.20 23.08
N GLU A 166 -4.04 7.42 22.51
CA GLU A 166 -4.43 6.09 22.99
C GLU A 166 -3.31 5.02 22.87
N HIS A 167 -2.25 5.33 22.11
CA HIS A 167 -1.08 4.46 21.97
C HIS A 167 0.06 4.85 22.91
N GLY A 168 0.04 6.07 23.48
CA GLY A 168 0.95 6.53 24.50
C GLY A 168 2.41 6.66 24.06
N MET A 169 2.67 6.74 22.73
CA MET A 169 4.02 6.85 22.20
C MET A 169 4.46 8.31 22.05
N SER A 170 5.75 8.59 22.37
CA SER A 170 6.37 9.81 21.89
C SER A 170 6.66 9.71 20.38
N TRP A 171 6.93 10.83 19.71
CA TRP A 171 7.23 10.79 18.28
C TRP A 171 8.55 10.03 18.00
N GLU A 172 9.52 10.09 18.90
CA GLU A 172 10.78 9.36 18.80
C GLU A 172 10.56 7.85 18.89
N GLN A 173 9.69 7.40 19.81
CA GLN A 173 9.33 5.99 19.94
C GLN A 173 8.59 5.50 18.68
N ALA A 174 7.66 6.31 18.18
CA ALA A 174 6.87 5.99 17.00
C ALA A 174 7.76 5.88 15.74
N VAL A 175 8.68 6.83 15.52
CA VAL A 175 9.57 6.79 14.37
C VAL A 175 10.60 5.66 14.49
N ALA A 176 11.09 5.35 15.71
CA ALA A 176 11.99 4.22 15.92
C ALA A 176 11.33 2.90 15.55
N LEU A 177 10.06 2.70 15.94
CA LEU A 177 9.27 1.52 15.57
C LEU A 177 9.06 1.43 14.05
N ALA A 178 8.72 2.53 13.39
CA ALA A 178 8.53 2.56 11.95
C ALA A 178 9.84 2.26 11.18
N LEU A 179 10.98 2.80 11.65
CA LEU A 179 12.30 2.54 11.06
C LEU A 179 12.77 1.10 11.31
N GLU A 180 12.47 0.50 12.46
CA GLU A 180 12.68 -0.93 12.70
C GLU A 180 11.93 -1.76 11.65
N GLY A 181 10.68 -1.40 11.40
CA GLY A 181 9.87 -2.04 10.36
C GLY A 181 10.45 -1.85 8.96
N ALA A 182 10.90 -0.65 8.64
CA ALA A 182 11.54 -0.36 7.36
C ALA A 182 12.81 -1.20 7.17
N GLU A 183 13.67 -1.28 8.18
CA GLU A 183 14.88 -2.11 8.17
C GLU A 183 14.55 -3.59 7.96
N ALA A 184 13.60 -4.10 8.72
CA ALA A 184 13.18 -5.50 8.65
C ALA A 184 12.56 -5.86 7.28
N LEU A 185 11.77 -4.98 6.68
CA LEU A 185 11.16 -5.18 5.38
C LEU A 185 12.18 -5.05 4.25
N CYS A 186 12.99 -4.00 4.26
CA CYS A 186 14.01 -3.76 3.24
C CYS A 186 15.06 -4.88 3.21
N SER A 187 15.47 -5.43 4.36
CA SER A 187 16.36 -6.58 4.43
C SER A 187 15.82 -7.84 3.75
N ARG A 188 14.50 -7.90 3.53
CA ARG A 188 13.78 -8.99 2.82
C ARG A 188 13.45 -8.63 1.36
N GLY A 189 13.91 -7.48 0.87
CA GLY A 189 13.61 -7.02 -0.49
C GLY A 189 12.22 -6.39 -0.67
N ILE A 190 11.53 -6.07 0.43
CA ILE A 190 10.20 -5.45 0.44
C ILE A 190 10.36 -3.95 0.69
N ILE A 191 9.71 -3.13 -0.12
CA ILE A 191 9.78 -1.67 0.00
C ILE A 191 8.55 -1.15 0.75
N PRO A 192 8.70 -0.63 1.97
CA PRO A 192 7.61 0.03 2.66
C PRO A 192 7.31 1.39 2.04
N ILE A 193 6.03 1.71 1.91
CA ILE A 193 5.53 2.99 1.43
C ILE A 193 4.71 3.62 2.53
N TYR A 194 5.17 4.72 3.09
CA TYR A 194 4.54 5.39 4.20
C TYR A 194 3.59 6.48 3.74
N SER A 195 2.29 6.30 4.04
CA SER A 195 1.27 7.32 3.82
C SER A 195 0.95 8.01 5.13
N LEU A 196 1.01 9.34 5.12
CA LEU A 196 0.75 10.14 6.33
C LEU A 196 -0.67 9.92 6.84
N TYR A 197 -0.79 9.57 8.11
CA TYR A 197 -2.07 9.49 8.79
C TYR A 197 -2.63 10.88 9.06
N TRP A 198 -3.87 11.10 8.62
CA TRP A 198 -4.61 12.31 8.95
C TRP A 198 -5.84 11.93 9.76
N PRO A 199 -5.90 12.27 11.06
CA PRO A 199 -7.03 11.88 11.91
C PRO A 199 -8.34 12.50 11.41
N VAL A 200 -9.40 11.68 11.43
CA VAL A 200 -10.76 12.16 11.09
C VAL A 200 -11.18 13.23 12.08
N GLY A 201 -11.51 14.41 11.57
CA GLY A 201 -11.89 15.55 12.40
C GLY A 201 -10.81 16.63 12.56
N GLY A 202 -9.63 16.39 11.97
CA GLY A 202 -8.50 17.34 12.00
C GLY A 202 -8.07 17.65 13.44
N ARG A 203 -6.81 17.50 13.75
CA ARG A 203 -6.29 17.97 15.02
C ARG A 203 -5.49 19.23 14.75
N ASP A 204 -6.16 20.36 14.82
CA ASP A 204 -5.53 21.68 14.72
C ASP A 204 -4.68 22.00 15.96
N HIS A 205 -4.19 20.97 16.66
CA HIS A 205 -3.34 21.16 17.83
C HIS A 205 -1.90 21.35 17.36
N PRO A 206 -1.29 22.52 17.60
CA PRO A 206 0.08 22.81 17.13
C PRO A 206 1.10 21.76 17.57
N ASP A 207 1.00 21.23 18.78
CA ASP A 207 1.92 20.21 19.30
C ASP A 207 1.80 18.87 18.54
N TYR A 208 0.60 18.52 18.10
CA TYR A 208 0.40 17.31 17.27
C TYR A 208 1.04 17.49 15.90
N LEU A 209 0.82 18.61 15.26
CA LEU A 209 1.40 18.91 13.94
C LEU A 209 2.92 18.99 14.01
N ASN A 210 3.51 19.58 15.06
CA ASN A 210 4.95 19.62 15.27
C ASN A 210 5.54 18.21 15.45
N ARG A 211 4.91 17.36 16.25
CA ARG A 211 5.33 15.96 16.43
C ARG A 211 5.22 15.16 15.14
N LEU A 212 4.13 15.36 14.41
CA LEU A 212 3.91 14.69 13.12
C LEU A 212 4.95 15.12 12.08
N HIS A 213 5.31 16.40 12.05
CA HIS A 213 6.36 16.91 11.16
C HIS A 213 7.72 16.28 11.48
N GLN A 214 8.15 16.32 12.75
CA GLN A 214 9.41 15.72 13.18
C GLN A 214 9.46 14.22 12.90
N TYR A 215 8.36 13.51 13.20
CA TYR A 215 8.22 12.09 12.89
C TYR A 215 8.40 11.82 11.40
N PHE A 216 7.67 12.56 10.55
CA PHE A 216 7.61 12.28 9.12
C PHE A 216 8.93 12.64 8.40
N GLU A 217 9.57 13.74 8.77
CA GLU A 217 10.89 14.11 8.25
C GLU A 217 11.93 13.04 8.61
N THR A 218 12.02 12.68 9.90
CA THR A 218 12.97 11.65 10.38
C THR A 218 12.72 10.29 9.72
N LEU A 219 11.44 9.91 9.58
CA LEU A 219 11.06 8.65 8.92
C LEU A 219 11.53 8.62 7.47
N ASN A 220 11.29 9.67 6.70
CA ASN A 220 11.67 9.68 5.29
C ASN A 220 13.18 9.65 5.08
N LEU A 221 13.95 10.41 5.88
CA LEU A 221 15.41 10.36 5.84
C LEU A 221 15.95 8.97 6.22
N GLY A 222 15.38 8.37 7.27
CA GLY A 222 15.74 7.02 7.71
C GLY A 222 15.40 5.95 6.69
N CYS A 223 14.21 5.98 6.10
CA CYS A 223 13.80 5.04 5.06
C CYS A 223 14.68 5.14 3.81
N HIS A 224 15.05 6.36 3.40
CA HIS A 224 15.98 6.57 2.31
C HIS A 224 17.35 5.92 2.60
N ALA A 225 17.91 6.14 3.78
CA ALA A 225 19.19 5.55 4.18
C ALA A 225 19.13 4.01 4.23
N ILE A 226 18.05 3.46 4.81
CA ILE A 226 17.81 2.01 4.88
C ILE A 226 17.71 1.40 3.48
N ARG A 227 16.92 1.99 2.60
CA ARG A 227 16.75 1.49 1.24
C ARG A 227 18.09 1.48 0.48
N ARG A 228 18.90 2.52 0.62
CA ARG A 228 20.25 2.57 0.05
C ARG A 228 21.18 1.50 0.63
N LYS A 229 21.11 1.26 1.95
CA LYS A 229 21.88 0.20 2.63
C LYS A 229 21.64 -1.18 2.01
N TYR A 230 20.39 -1.47 1.62
CA TYR A 230 20.01 -2.74 1.01
C TYR A 230 20.04 -2.71 -0.52
N ASN A 231 20.52 -1.62 -1.14
CA ASN A 231 20.53 -1.41 -2.60
C ASN A 231 19.17 -1.68 -3.25
N LEU A 232 18.09 -1.24 -2.60
CA LEU A 232 16.73 -1.38 -3.08
C LEU A 232 16.34 -0.15 -3.89
N HIS A 233 16.02 -0.38 -5.16
CA HIS A 233 15.51 0.63 -6.07
C HIS A 233 14.01 0.39 -6.29
N ILE A 234 13.23 1.47 -6.22
CA ILE A 234 11.83 1.43 -6.60
C ILE A 234 11.80 1.23 -8.12
N TRP A 235 11.10 0.19 -8.55
CA TRP A 235 10.95 -0.08 -9.97
C TRP A 235 10.28 1.10 -10.70
N GLU A 236 10.81 1.51 -11.83
CA GLU A 236 10.37 2.70 -12.58
C GLU A 236 8.89 2.63 -12.98
N GLY A 237 8.38 1.41 -13.25
CA GLY A 237 6.99 1.17 -13.56
C GLY A 237 6.02 1.38 -12.38
N PHE A 238 6.52 1.43 -11.13
CA PHE A 238 5.68 1.67 -9.96
C PHE A 238 5.60 3.17 -9.66
N MET A 239 4.59 3.84 -10.21
CA MET A 239 4.46 5.29 -10.10
C MET A 239 3.69 5.76 -8.86
N CYS A 240 3.09 4.84 -8.09
CA CYS A 240 2.26 5.18 -6.92
C CYS A 240 3.03 5.88 -5.79
N HIS A 241 4.35 5.70 -5.71
CA HIS A 241 5.19 6.47 -4.82
C HIS A 241 5.14 7.99 -5.08
N ARG A 242 4.76 8.39 -6.30
CA ARG A 242 4.53 9.80 -6.65
C ARG A 242 3.09 10.26 -6.35
N CYS A 243 2.13 9.35 -6.49
CA CYS A 243 0.72 9.62 -6.21
C CYS A 243 0.42 9.60 -4.72
N ALA A 244 1.11 8.75 -3.97
CA ALA A 244 1.10 8.73 -2.52
C ALA A 244 1.81 9.97 -1.93
N ALA A 245 1.73 11.06 -2.60
CA ALA A 245 2.16 12.46 -2.45
C ALA A 245 2.82 12.90 -1.12
N MET A 246 3.09 11.95 -0.23
CA MET A 246 3.54 12.17 1.13
C MET A 246 4.88 11.50 1.42
N GLN A 247 5.51 10.90 0.42
CA GLN A 247 6.87 10.37 0.56
C GLN A 247 7.87 11.37 0.01
N LEU A 248 8.55 12.05 0.91
CA LEU A 248 9.69 12.90 0.56
C LEU A 248 10.88 12.09 0.05
N GLU A 249 10.90 10.78 0.29
CA GLU A 249 11.99 9.88 -0.06
C GLU A 249 12.33 9.90 -1.56
N CYS A 250 11.32 9.97 -2.41
CA CYS A 250 11.52 10.06 -3.86
C CYS A 250 12.08 11.42 -4.30
N ASP A 251 11.75 12.46 -3.57
CA ASP A 251 12.29 13.80 -3.82
C ASP A 251 13.74 13.87 -3.32
N ILE A 252 14.09 13.22 -2.22
CA ILE A 252 15.47 13.09 -1.74
C ILE A 252 16.35 12.45 -2.81
N ASP A 253 15.91 11.35 -3.44
CA ASP A 253 16.65 10.71 -4.54
C ASP A 253 16.86 11.65 -5.74
N ARG A 254 15.85 12.45 -6.09
CA ARG A 254 15.94 13.42 -7.19
C ARG A 254 16.92 14.55 -6.88
N PHE A 255 16.88 15.09 -5.69
CA PHE A 255 17.76 16.17 -5.26
C PHE A 255 19.20 15.69 -5.11
N ALA A 256 19.43 14.51 -4.55
CA ALA A 256 20.77 13.92 -4.43
C ALA A 256 21.40 13.61 -5.80
N GLY A 257 20.61 13.16 -6.78
CA GLY A 257 21.07 12.88 -8.15
C GLY A 257 21.45 14.13 -8.96
N ASN A 258 20.91 15.28 -8.59
CA ASN A 258 21.15 16.56 -9.29
C ASN A 258 22.26 17.43 -8.63
N GLY A 259 23.03 16.88 -7.69
CA GLY A 259 24.12 17.62 -7.02
C GLY A 259 23.65 18.77 -6.13
N GLY A 260 22.39 18.82 -5.80
CA GLY A 260 21.77 19.84 -4.95
C GLY A 260 21.55 19.35 -3.53
N LEU A 261 22.29 19.98 -2.65
CA LEU A 261 22.06 20.24 -1.22
C LEU A 261 21.30 19.16 -0.42
N ILE A 262 22.04 18.34 0.26
CA ILE A 262 21.81 18.06 1.69
C ILE A 262 23.08 18.38 2.44
#